data_7897f30ceaed85494d7ba85a31aa7907
#
_entry.id   7897f30ceaed85494d7ba85a31aa7907
#
_cell.length_a   1.000
_cell.length_b   1.000
_cell.length_c   1.000
_cell.angle_alpha   90.00
_cell.angle_beta   90.00
_cell.angle_gamma   90.00
#
_symmetry.space_group_name_H-M   'P 1'
#
loop_
_entity.id
_entity.type
_entity.pdbx_description
1 polymer ?
#
loop_
_entity_poly.entity_id
_entity_poly.type
_entity_poly.pdbx_seq_one_letter_code
_entity_poly.pdbx_strand_id
1 'polypeptide(L)'
;MKKWAIKAAILLGIIFLTNAVNAEGYMYGKNEVDLSYEKDCYLQQESPDWELMKKRPKVKGIYMTGYTVSMTERFNKLIDLVKTTELNAVVIDVKDDNGLMTYSSNLPDVGFTGANKNVRIKDIDAVMKILRDNNIYAIARIVTFKDRIAGDKYANLAVKNTSGGIWRDRHGMSWLNPYNRDSWDYLVDIAEEAAAKGFNEIQFDYVRFPTDGNVKIIDYGTSAAGKSKAEAIAEFLSYGRERLSKMGVVVSADVFGLVTSATDDMRIGQHLESIARSVDVICPMVYPSHYGKGSYGVAEPDFEPYKIVNRSMSIAKGRIDAMEDVSRKAVLRPWLQDFTASYLERYKRYGPAEVRAQIDATYDAGSEEWLLWNAGNVFTSGALLKE
;
A
#
# COMPACT_ATOMS: atom_id res chain seq x y z
N MET A 1 -28.16 45.36 5.02
CA MET A 1 -27.03 45.79 4.17
C MET A 1 -25.70 45.92 4.91
N LYS A 2 -25.63 46.24 6.23
CA LYS A 2 -24.36 46.44 6.97
C LYS A 2 -23.57 45.14 7.31
N LYS A 3 -24.22 43.99 7.38
CA LYS A 3 -23.54 42.71 7.69
C LYS A 3 -22.81 42.04 6.54
N TRP A 4 -23.12 42.40 5.28
CA TRP A 4 -22.43 41.86 4.10
C TRP A 4 -21.13 42.63 3.77
N ALA A 5 -21.09 43.92 4.08
CA ALA A 5 -19.89 44.74 3.85
C ALA A 5 -18.69 44.33 4.74
N ILE A 6 -18.96 43.86 5.96
CA ILE A 6 -17.92 43.45 6.91
C ILE A 6 -17.29 42.10 6.53
N LYS A 7 -18.09 41.15 5.95
CA LYS A 7 -17.56 39.89 5.47
C LYS A 7 -16.71 40.02 4.20
N ALA A 8 -17.08 40.97 3.32
CA ALA A 8 -16.30 41.24 2.11
C ALA A 8 -14.96 41.94 2.42
N ALA A 9 -14.91 42.79 3.46
CA ALA A 9 -13.67 43.45 3.85
C ALA A 9 -12.66 42.48 4.51
N ILE A 10 -13.13 41.49 5.25
CA ILE A 10 -12.27 40.46 5.87
C ILE A 10 -11.70 39.52 4.80
N LEU A 11 -12.51 39.15 3.77
CA LEU A 11 -12.03 38.31 2.69
C LEU A 11 -11.00 39.01 1.79
N LEU A 12 -11.19 40.31 1.53
CA LEU A 12 -10.24 41.12 0.76
C LEU A 12 -8.94 41.39 1.58
N GLY A 13 -9.00 41.51 2.89
CA GLY A 13 -7.82 41.65 3.72
C GLY A 13 -6.93 40.40 3.75
N ILE A 14 -7.53 39.21 3.75
CA ILE A 14 -6.78 37.93 3.71
C ILE A 14 -6.14 37.69 2.34
N ILE A 15 -6.80 38.06 1.24
CA ILE A 15 -6.24 37.93 -0.12
C ILE A 15 -5.08 38.91 -0.33
N PHE A 16 -5.12 40.11 0.25
CA PHE A 16 -4.00 41.05 0.17
C PHE A 16 -2.79 40.65 1.00
N LEU A 17 -2.99 39.99 2.14
CA LEU A 17 -1.89 39.48 2.96
C LEU A 17 -1.17 38.27 2.34
N THR A 18 -1.88 37.39 1.66
CA THR A 18 -1.26 36.25 0.95
C THR A 18 -0.52 36.66 -0.32
N ASN A 19 -0.98 37.69 -1.04
CA ASN A 19 -0.28 38.20 -2.23
C ASN A 19 0.93 39.10 -1.88
N ALA A 20 0.95 39.73 -0.71
CA ALA A 20 2.09 40.52 -0.25
C ALA A 20 3.29 39.65 0.17
N VAL A 21 3.04 38.40 0.60
CA VAL A 21 4.11 37.45 0.99
C VAL A 21 4.79 36.82 -0.23
N ASN A 22 4.11 36.75 -1.38
CA ASN A 22 4.66 36.14 -2.59
C ASN A 22 5.34 37.10 -3.59
N ALA A 23 5.24 38.42 -3.39
CA ALA A 23 5.75 39.40 -4.37
C ALA A 23 7.09 40.04 -4.00
N GLU A 24 7.46 40.05 -2.72
CA GLU A 24 8.74 40.65 -2.30
C GLU A 24 9.36 39.85 -1.16
N GLY A 25 10.25 38.96 -1.51
CA GLY A 25 11.04 38.12 -0.59
C GLY A 25 12.10 38.92 0.18
N TYR A 26 11.80 40.15 0.63
CA TYR A 26 12.68 40.90 1.52
C TYR A 26 11.89 41.86 2.40
N MET A 27 12.20 41.80 3.71
CA MET A 27 11.80 42.72 4.73
C MET A 27 10.49 42.46 5.47
N TYR A 28 10.47 41.41 6.28
CA TYR A 28 9.89 41.59 7.62
C TYR A 28 10.83 41.00 8.66
N GLY A 29 11.09 41.80 9.66
CA GLY A 29 12.04 41.53 10.72
C GLY A 29 11.71 40.22 11.45
N LYS A 30 12.76 39.62 11.97
CA LYS A 30 12.76 38.50 12.88
C LYS A 30 11.69 38.63 13.97
N ASN A 31 10.51 38.09 13.72
CA ASN A 31 9.71 37.47 14.74
C ASN A 31 9.74 35.99 14.41
N GLU A 32 10.62 35.27 15.04
CA GLU A 32 10.54 33.81 15.12
C GLU A 32 9.17 33.54 15.72
N VAL A 33 8.22 33.14 14.88
CA VAL A 33 7.01 32.52 15.36
C VAL A 33 7.48 31.23 16.03
N ASP A 34 7.32 31.18 17.35
CA ASP A 34 7.68 30.00 18.13
C ASP A 34 6.78 28.84 17.70
N LEU A 35 7.26 28.05 16.75
CA LEU A 35 6.61 26.85 16.25
C LEU A 35 6.68 25.68 17.26
N SER A 36 7.34 25.88 18.42
CA SER A 36 7.42 24.87 19.46
C SER A 36 6.05 24.61 20.09
N TYR A 37 5.23 25.64 20.23
CA TYR A 37 3.89 25.53 20.83
C TYR A 37 2.91 24.76 19.91
N GLU A 38 3.00 24.93 18.59
CA GLU A 38 2.20 24.15 17.66
C GLU A 38 2.69 22.71 17.57
N LYS A 39 4.00 22.46 17.59
CA LYS A 39 4.56 21.09 17.61
C LYS A 39 4.11 20.31 18.84
N ASP A 40 4.12 20.89 20.01
CA ASP A 40 3.73 20.21 21.25
C ASP A 40 2.22 19.95 21.32
N CYS A 41 1.40 20.80 20.70
CA CYS A 41 -0.05 20.60 20.65
C CYS A 41 -0.46 19.45 19.74
N TYR A 42 0.27 19.21 18.63
CA TYR A 42 0.06 18.04 17.75
C TYR A 42 0.59 16.73 18.35
N LEU A 43 1.57 16.79 19.25
CA LEU A 43 2.17 15.62 19.90
C LEU A 43 1.33 15.07 21.07
N GLN A 44 0.34 15.80 21.58
CA GLN A 44 -0.46 15.41 22.75
C GLN A 44 -1.87 14.90 22.42
N GLN A 45 -2.38 15.10 21.22
CA GLN A 45 -3.62 14.44 20.78
C GLN A 45 -3.26 13.06 20.22
N GLU A 46 -3.61 11.98 20.94
CA GLU A 46 -3.66 10.64 20.34
C GLU A 46 -4.53 10.75 19.08
N SER A 47 -3.91 10.61 17.91
CA SER A 47 -4.65 10.70 16.66
C SER A 47 -5.74 9.62 16.64
N PRO A 48 -6.91 9.84 16.02
CA PRO A 48 -7.94 8.81 15.87
C PRO A 48 -7.38 7.49 15.33
N ASP A 49 -6.35 7.55 14.49
CA ASP A 49 -5.65 6.41 13.90
C ASP A 49 -4.96 5.50 14.92
N TRP A 50 -4.39 6.08 16.00
CA TRP A 50 -3.73 5.30 17.04
C TRP A 50 -4.70 4.43 17.83
N GLU A 51 -5.88 4.96 18.13
CA GLU A 51 -6.96 4.17 18.76
C GLU A 51 -7.46 3.04 17.86
N LEU A 52 -7.51 3.27 16.56
CA LEU A 52 -7.84 2.25 15.58
C LEU A 52 -6.81 1.13 15.56
N MET A 53 -5.51 1.49 15.58
CA MET A 53 -4.41 0.53 15.59
C MET A 53 -4.36 -0.31 16.85
N LYS A 54 -4.74 0.23 18.01
CA LYS A 54 -4.83 -0.52 19.28
C LYS A 54 -5.96 -1.55 19.28
N LYS A 55 -7.07 -1.26 18.58
CA LYS A 55 -8.28 -2.09 18.59
C LYS A 55 -8.29 -3.20 17.55
N ARG A 56 -7.46 -3.09 16.50
CA ARG A 56 -7.42 -4.13 15.46
C ARG A 56 -6.73 -5.41 15.95
N PRO A 57 -7.06 -6.58 15.38
CA PRO A 57 -6.34 -7.82 15.70
C PRO A 57 -4.90 -7.78 15.20
N LYS A 58 -4.04 -8.65 15.75
CA LYS A 58 -2.77 -9.01 15.12
C LYS A 58 -3.09 -9.84 13.88
N VAL A 59 -2.87 -9.25 12.70
CA VAL A 59 -3.35 -9.80 11.44
C VAL A 59 -2.51 -10.99 10.98
N LYS A 60 -3.17 -12.12 10.75
CA LYS A 60 -2.65 -13.35 10.13
C LYS A 60 -3.58 -13.70 8.99
N GLY A 61 -3.16 -13.47 7.74
CA GLY A 61 -4.09 -13.48 6.63
C GLY A 61 -3.63 -14.24 5.40
N ILE A 62 -4.58 -14.44 4.49
CA ILE A 62 -4.39 -15.04 3.18
C ILE A 62 -4.92 -14.14 2.07
N TYR A 63 -4.32 -14.25 0.88
CA TYR A 63 -4.72 -13.53 -0.32
C TYR A 63 -5.85 -14.23 -1.10
N MET A 64 -6.81 -13.46 -1.59
CA MET A 64 -7.89 -13.94 -2.46
C MET A 64 -8.06 -13.03 -3.69
N THR A 65 -7.98 -13.61 -4.89
CA THR A 65 -8.37 -12.90 -6.11
C THR A 65 -9.87 -12.69 -6.18
N GLY A 66 -10.32 -11.67 -6.93
CA GLY A 66 -11.74 -11.48 -7.23
C GLY A 66 -12.39 -12.71 -7.87
N TYR A 67 -11.63 -13.52 -8.63
CA TYR A 67 -12.09 -14.81 -9.18
C TYR A 67 -12.41 -15.80 -8.07
N THR A 68 -11.50 -15.98 -7.13
CA THR A 68 -11.70 -16.92 -6.01
C THR A 68 -12.89 -16.52 -5.16
N VAL A 69 -13.03 -15.23 -4.87
CA VAL A 69 -14.18 -14.70 -4.11
C VAL A 69 -15.50 -14.93 -4.85
N SER A 70 -15.51 -14.85 -6.19
CA SER A 70 -16.72 -15.09 -7.00
C SER A 70 -17.15 -16.57 -7.09
N MET A 71 -16.26 -17.48 -6.73
CA MET A 71 -16.50 -18.93 -6.75
C MET A 71 -16.95 -19.41 -5.36
N THR A 72 -18.24 -19.50 -5.13
CA THR A 72 -18.84 -19.78 -3.81
C THR A 72 -18.15 -20.94 -3.07
N GLU A 73 -17.92 -22.05 -3.75
CA GLU A 73 -17.28 -23.23 -3.12
C GLU A 73 -15.86 -22.96 -2.68
N ARG A 74 -15.05 -22.30 -3.53
CA ARG A 74 -13.65 -21.95 -3.20
C ARG A 74 -13.60 -20.91 -2.11
N PHE A 75 -14.44 -19.88 -2.19
CA PHE A 75 -14.54 -18.85 -1.18
C PHE A 75 -14.89 -19.46 0.19
N ASN A 76 -15.94 -20.28 0.27
CA ASN A 76 -16.35 -20.93 1.52
C ASN A 76 -15.23 -21.81 2.09
N LYS A 77 -14.51 -22.60 1.26
CA LYS A 77 -13.38 -23.40 1.74
C LYS A 77 -12.27 -22.54 2.37
N LEU A 78 -12.01 -21.35 1.82
CA LEU A 78 -11.01 -20.44 2.40
C LEU A 78 -11.53 -19.75 3.67
N ILE A 79 -12.82 -19.42 3.73
CA ILE A 79 -13.46 -18.93 4.97
C ILE A 79 -13.38 -20.00 6.07
N ASP A 80 -13.67 -21.27 5.73
CA ASP A 80 -13.55 -22.38 6.68
C ASP A 80 -12.09 -22.57 7.14
N LEU A 81 -11.11 -22.41 6.24
CA LEU A 81 -9.69 -22.43 6.62
C LEU A 81 -9.35 -21.32 7.63
N VAL A 82 -9.85 -20.10 7.39
CA VAL A 82 -9.66 -18.99 8.34
C VAL A 82 -10.29 -19.30 9.70
N LYS A 83 -11.49 -19.88 9.72
CA LYS A 83 -12.24 -20.17 10.95
C LYS A 83 -11.69 -21.33 11.78
N THR A 84 -10.89 -22.19 11.19
CA THR A 84 -10.41 -23.43 11.82
C THR A 84 -8.92 -23.42 12.11
N THR A 85 -8.26 -22.28 11.87
CA THR A 85 -6.82 -22.10 12.08
C THR A 85 -6.51 -20.74 12.72
N GLU A 86 -5.24 -20.49 13.00
CA GLU A 86 -4.74 -19.21 13.54
C GLU A 86 -4.95 -18.00 12.61
N LEU A 87 -5.51 -18.19 11.40
CA LEU A 87 -5.86 -17.10 10.48
C LEU A 87 -7.05 -16.29 11.01
N ASN A 88 -7.01 -14.98 10.77
CA ASN A 88 -8.08 -14.08 11.17
C ASN A 88 -8.39 -12.99 10.13
N ALA A 89 -7.74 -13.04 8.97
CA ALA A 89 -7.84 -12.00 7.97
C ALA A 89 -7.81 -12.54 6.54
N VAL A 90 -8.40 -11.77 5.63
CA VAL A 90 -8.31 -11.99 4.18
C VAL A 90 -7.94 -10.70 3.47
N VAL A 91 -7.07 -10.80 2.45
CA VAL A 91 -6.76 -9.72 1.52
C VAL A 91 -7.48 -10.02 0.21
N ILE A 92 -8.36 -9.12 -0.21
CA ILE A 92 -9.16 -9.27 -1.43
C ILE A 92 -8.77 -8.19 -2.43
N ASP A 93 -8.52 -8.57 -3.69
CA ASP A 93 -8.36 -7.60 -4.77
C ASP A 93 -9.64 -6.79 -4.94
N VAL A 94 -9.53 -5.48 -4.78
CA VAL A 94 -10.56 -4.49 -5.16
C VAL A 94 -10.27 -3.96 -6.56
N LYS A 95 -9.02 -3.61 -6.84
CA LYS A 95 -8.52 -3.21 -8.16
C LYS A 95 -7.32 -4.10 -8.51
N ASP A 96 -7.42 -4.84 -9.60
CA ASP A 96 -6.46 -5.86 -10.00
C ASP A 96 -5.22 -5.30 -10.72
N ASP A 97 -4.27 -6.18 -11.06
CA ASP A 97 -3.01 -5.84 -11.75
C ASP A 97 -3.18 -5.28 -13.17
N ASN A 98 -4.36 -5.34 -13.74
CA ASN A 98 -4.70 -4.75 -15.04
C ASN A 98 -5.39 -3.38 -14.91
N GLY A 99 -5.77 -2.98 -13.71
CA GLY A 99 -6.55 -1.79 -13.42
C GLY A 99 -8.06 -2.03 -13.44
N LEU A 100 -8.51 -3.30 -13.43
CA LEU A 100 -9.93 -3.65 -13.42
C LEU A 100 -10.46 -3.73 -11.99
N MET A 101 -11.68 -3.22 -11.79
CA MET A 101 -12.42 -3.43 -10.55
C MET A 101 -12.93 -4.85 -10.46
N THR A 102 -12.86 -5.44 -9.27
CA THR A 102 -13.34 -6.80 -9.04
C THR A 102 -14.83 -6.85 -8.70
N TYR A 103 -15.38 -5.77 -8.19
CA TYR A 103 -16.82 -5.54 -8.00
C TYR A 103 -17.26 -4.26 -8.75
N SER A 104 -18.58 -4.07 -8.92
CA SER A 104 -19.10 -2.90 -9.61
C SER A 104 -18.96 -1.65 -8.74
N SER A 105 -18.20 -0.68 -9.23
CA SER A 105 -18.02 0.64 -8.63
C SER A 105 -19.01 1.64 -9.23
N ASN A 106 -19.50 2.57 -8.42
CA ASN A 106 -20.37 3.67 -8.86
C ASN A 106 -19.60 4.98 -9.11
N LEU A 107 -18.27 4.96 -8.96
CA LEU A 107 -17.43 6.14 -9.18
C LEU A 107 -17.45 6.55 -10.68
N PRO A 108 -17.68 7.84 -10.99
CA PRO A 108 -17.74 8.32 -12.37
C PRO A 108 -16.47 7.99 -13.16
N ASP A 109 -15.29 8.14 -12.55
CA ASP A 109 -14.00 7.88 -13.19
C ASP A 109 -13.79 6.39 -13.50
N VAL A 110 -14.26 5.48 -12.63
CA VAL A 110 -14.27 4.05 -12.89
C VAL A 110 -15.18 3.71 -14.07
N GLY A 111 -16.34 4.37 -14.15
CA GLY A 111 -17.25 4.25 -15.28
C GLY A 111 -16.62 4.76 -16.58
N PHE A 112 -16.00 5.93 -16.54
CA PHE A 112 -15.34 6.56 -17.70
C PHE A 112 -14.14 5.76 -18.21
N THR A 113 -13.29 5.24 -17.32
CA THR A 113 -12.15 4.41 -17.70
C THR A 113 -12.57 3.07 -18.25
N GLY A 114 -13.74 2.58 -17.85
CA GLY A 114 -14.23 1.24 -18.18
C GLY A 114 -13.60 0.16 -17.31
N ALA A 115 -13.09 0.51 -16.13
CA ALA A 115 -12.52 -0.45 -15.18
C ALA A 115 -13.56 -1.47 -14.66
N ASN A 116 -14.87 -1.18 -14.79
CA ASN A 116 -15.98 -2.10 -14.48
C ASN A 116 -16.23 -3.20 -15.54
N LYS A 117 -15.44 -3.32 -16.61
CA LYS A 117 -15.74 -4.22 -17.74
C LYS A 117 -15.80 -5.71 -17.37
N ASN A 118 -15.09 -6.12 -16.33
CA ASN A 118 -14.93 -7.53 -15.96
C ASN A 118 -15.19 -7.80 -14.48
N VAL A 119 -16.25 -7.23 -13.95
CA VAL A 119 -16.66 -7.45 -12.55
C VAL A 119 -16.85 -8.95 -12.26
N ARG A 120 -16.12 -9.45 -11.27
CA ARG A 120 -16.15 -10.85 -10.82
C ARG A 120 -17.06 -11.05 -9.62
N ILE A 121 -16.94 -10.17 -8.64
CA ILE A 121 -17.73 -10.21 -7.40
C ILE A 121 -19.05 -9.48 -7.67
N LYS A 122 -20.13 -10.25 -7.88
CA LYS A 122 -21.43 -9.68 -8.23
C LYS A 122 -22.09 -8.91 -7.08
N ASP A 123 -21.83 -9.35 -5.85
CA ASP A 123 -22.39 -8.78 -4.63
C ASP A 123 -21.29 -8.68 -3.56
N ILE A 124 -20.62 -7.53 -3.53
CA ILE A 124 -19.57 -7.26 -2.54
C ILE A 124 -20.17 -7.11 -1.14
N ASP A 125 -21.39 -6.60 -1.01
CA ASP A 125 -22.01 -6.37 0.29
C ASP A 125 -22.33 -7.70 0.97
N ALA A 126 -22.75 -8.74 0.21
CA ALA A 126 -22.90 -10.11 0.70
C ALA A 126 -21.55 -10.71 1.14
N VAL A 127 -20.47 -10.50 0.39
CA VAL A 127 -19.12 -10.96 0.79
C VAL A 127 -18.72 -10.30 2.09
N MET A 128 -18.85 -8.98 2.20
CA MET A 128 -18.47 -8.23 3.41
C MET A 128 -19.33 -8.62 4.62
N LYS A 129 -20.60 -8.97 4.38
CA LYS A 129 -21.47 -9.53 5.45
C LYS A 129 -20.93 -10.85 5.97
N ILE A 130 -20.52 -11.78 5.09
CA ILE A 130 -19.93 -13.06 5.51
C ILE A 130 -18.67 -12.84 6.36
N LEU A 131 -17.80 -11.93 5.94
CA LEU A 131 -16.57 -11.62 6.67
C LEU A 131 -16.87 -11.05 8.07
N ARG A 132 -17.78 -10.07 8.16
CA ARG A 132 -18.21 -9.49 9.45
C ARG A 132 -18.86 -10.51 10.38
N ASP A 133 -19.79 -11.33 9.85
CA ASP A 133 -20.49 -12.32 10.65
C ASP A 133 -19.56 -13.39 11.24
N ASN A 134 -18.39 -13.59 10.63
CA ASN A 134 -17.35 -14.52 11.08
C ASN A 134 -16.16 -13.82 11.76
N ASN A 135 -16.24 -12.52 12.07
CA ASN A 135 -15.17 -11.72 12.68
C ASN A 135 -13.84 -11.77 11.90
N ILE A 136 -13.90 -11.87 10.57
CA ILE A 136 -12.72 -11.91 9.70
C ILE A 136 -12.33 -10.48 9.30
N TYR A 137 -11.09 -10.11 9.56
CA TYR A 137 -10.52 -8.81 9.21
C TYR A 137 -10.34 -8.73 7.68
N ALA A 138 -10.98 -7.76 7.05
CA ALA A 138 -11.02 -7.60 5.60
C ALA A 138 -10.06 -6.50 5.14
N ILE A 139 -9.13 -6.86 4.25
CA ILE A 139 -8.15 -5.95 3.66
C ILE A 139 -8.44 -5.81 2.17
N ALA A 140 -8.64 -4.57 1.70
CA ALA A 140 -8.82 -4.25 0.30
C ALA A 140 -7.46 -4.00 -0.37
N ARG A 141 -7.01 -4.90 -1.26
CA ARG A 141 -5.81 -4.66 -2.05
C ARG A 141 -6.16 -3.84 -3.29
N ILE A 142 -5.45 -2.72 -3.46
CA ILE A 142 -5.59 -1.81 -4.58
C ILE A 142 -4.24 -1.69 -5.29
N VAL A 143 -4.16 -2.22 -6.51
CA VAL A 143 -3.01 -1.98 -7.38
C VAL A 143 -2.99 -0.51 -7.78
N THR A 144 -1.93 0.19 -7.42
CA THR A 144 -1.86 1.66 -7.42
C THR A 144 -1.44 2.20 -8.78
N PHE A 145 -0.16 2.44 -9.00
CA PHE A 145 0.31 3.15 -10.20
C PHE A 145 0.44 2.28 -11.44
N LYS A 146 0.53 0.96 -11.32
CA LYS A 146 0.46 0.05 -12.45
C LYS A 146 -1.00 -0.12 -12.88
N ASP A 147 -1.44 0.70 -13.82
CA ASP A 147 -2.83 0.73 -14.25
C ASP A 147 -2.93 0.95 -15.75
N ARG A 148 -3.16 -0.13 -16.48
CA ARG A 148 -3.34 -0.06 -17.93
C ARG A 148 -4.65 0.62 -18.31
N ILE A 149 -5.72 0.37 -17.57
CA ILE A 149 -7.06 0.85 -17.93
C ILE A 149 -7.14 2.37 -17.78
N ALA A 150 -6.78 2.89 -16.60
CA ALA A 150 -6.78 4.34 -16.38
C ALA A 150 -5.67 5.03 -17.16
N GLY A 151 -4.46 4.46 -17.23
CA GLY A 151 -3.35 5.05 -17.96
C GLY A 151 -3.58 5.15 -19.47
N ASP A 152 -4.30 4.20 -20.07
CA ASP A 152 -4.67 4.27 -21.49
C ASP A 152 -5.80 5.29 -21.74
N LYS A 153 -6.69 5.46 -20.76
CA LYS A 153 -7.85 6.34 -20.90
C LYS A 153 -7.56 7.79 -20.52
N TYR A 154 -6.81 7.98 -19.44
CA TYR A 154 -6.37 9.29 -18.93
C TYR A 154 -4.91 9.57 -19.33
N ALA A 155 -4.70 9.90 -20.61
CA ALA A 155 -3.36 10.13 -21.12
C ALA A 155 -2.60 11.25 -20.36
N ASN A 156 -3.28 12.20 -19.75
CA ASN A 156 -2.70 13.26 -18.91
C ASN A 156 -2.24 12.75 -17.53
N LEU A 157 -2.80 11.66 -17.04
CA LEU A 157 -2.39 11.04 -15.78
C LEU A 157 -1.29 9.98 -15.96
N ALA A 158 -1.11 9.48 -17.19
CA ALA A 158 -0.15 8.43 -17.49
C ALA A 158 1.29 8.94 -17.53
N VAL A 159 2.21 8.06 -17.18
CA VAL A 159 3.64 8.24 -17.43
C VAL A 159 3.87 8.41 -18.93
N LYS A 160 4.63 9.44 -19.31
CA LYS A 160 4.96 9.74 -20.71
C LYS A 160 6.34 9.22 -21.09
N ASN A 161 6.58 9.15 -22.38
CA ASN A 161 7.91 9.02 -22.94
C ASN A 161 8.39 10.37 -23.50
N THR A 162 9.68 10.48 -23.79
CA THR A 162 10.32 11.69 -24.31
C THR A 162 9.78 12.17 -25.67
N SER A 163 8.98 11.35 -26.37
CA SER A 163 8.27 11.72 -27.60
C SER A 163 6.85 12.22 -27.33
N GLY A 164 6.44 12.35 -26.05
CA GLY A 164 5.12 12.84 -25.63
C GLY A 164 4.01 11.77 -25.63
N GLY A 165 4.27 10.55 -26.09
CA GLY A 165 3.33 9.42 -26.02
C GLY A 165 3.26 8.78 -24.63
N ILE A 166 2.27 7.91 -24.42
CA ILE A 166 2.18 7.11 -23.19
C ILE A 166 3.35 6.12 -23.15
N TRP A 167 4.11 6.13 -22.04
CA TRP A 167 5.14 5.14 -21.81
C TRP A 167 4.52 3.79 -21.41
N ARG A 168 5.15 2.69 -21.85
CA ARG A 168 4.72 1.33 -21.52
C ARG A 168 5.88 0.49 -21.07
N ASP A 169 5.62 -0.38 -20.10
CA ASP A 169 6.58 -1.39 -19.66
C ASP A 169 6.77 -2.50 -20.73
N ARG A 170 7.63 -3.50 -20.46
CA ARG A 170 7.92 -4.60 -21.42
C ARG A 170 6.68 -5.46 -21.72
N HIS A 171 5.66 -5.45 -20.86
CA HIS A 171 4.40 -6.16 -21.04
C HIS A 171 3.32 -5.31 -21.72
N GLY A 172 3.68 -4.11 -22.18
CA GLY A 172 2.77 -3.17 -22.83
C GLY A 172 1.80 -2.48 -21.85
N MET A 173 2.05 -2.54 -20.55
CA MET A 173 1.21 -1.90 -19.54
C MET A 173 1.57 -0.43 -19.42
N SER A 174 0.58 0.45 -19.45
CA SER A 174 0.74 1.85 -19.04
C SER A 174 0.70 1.97 -17.52
N TRP A 175 1.24 3.07 -17.03
CA TRP A 175 1.33 3.38 -15.61
C TRP A 175 0.82 4.79 -15.36
N LEU A 176 0.12 5.00 -14.26
CA LEU A 176 -0.19 6.33 -13.76
C LEU A 176 1.08 6.99 -13.23
N ASN A 177 1.19 8.30 -13.41
CA ASN A 177 2.35 9.07 -12.98
C ASN A 177 2.29 9.33 -11.47
N PRO A 178 3.21 8.77 -10.66
CA PRO A 178 3.18 8.97 -9.21
C PRO A 178 3.40 10.41 -8.75
N TYR A 179 3.95 11.28 -9.60
CA TYR A 179 4.08 12.70 -9.31
C TYR A 179 2.81 13.51 -9.57
N ASN A 180 1.81 12.95 -10.28
CA ASN A 180 0.60 13.66 -10.64
C ASN A 180 -0.49 13.46 -9.57
N ARG A 181 -0.90 14.55 -8.92
CA ARG A 181 -1.91 14.51 -7.85
C ARG A 181 -3.29 14.07 -8.32
N ASP A 182 -3.68 14.39 -9.56
CA ASP A 182 -4.96 13.90 -10.10
C ASP A 182 -5.00 12.36 -10.21
N SER A 183 -3.83 11.72 -10.38
CA SER A 183 -3.71 10.26 -10.28
C SER A 183 -4.01 9.76 -8.85
N TRP A 184 -3.63 10.55 -7.85
CA TRP A 184 -3.86 10.18 -6.45
C TRP A 184 -5.35 10.22 -6.11
N ASP A 185 -6.05 11.26 -6.56
CA ASP A 185 -7.50 11.38 -6.32
C ASP A 185 -8.25 10.17 -6.87
N TYR A 186 -8.01 9.80 -8.14
CA TYR A 186 -8.59 8.59 -8.73
C TYR A 186 -8.37 7.32 -7.88
N LEU A 187 -7.16 7.13 -7.38
CA LEU A 187 -6.80 5.94 -6.59
C LEU A 187 -7.39 5.96 -5.18
N VAL A 188 -7.42 7.14 -4.55
CA VAL A 188 -7.93 7.28 -3.19
C VAL A 188 -9.45 7.28 -3.17
N ASP A 189 -10.14 7.78 -4.20
CA ASP A 189 -11.59 7.66 -4.33
C ASP A 189 -12.04 6.18 -4.39
N ILE A 190 -11.30 5.34 -5.13
CA ILE A 190 -11.52 3.88 -5.13
C ILE A 190 -11.29 3.29 -3.72
N ALA A 191 -10.29 3.76 -3.01
CA ALA A 191 -10.00 3.31 -1.65
C ALA A 191 -11.10 3.72 -0.66
N GLU A 192 -11.64 4.94 -0.77
CA GLU A 192 -12.77 5.42 0.04
C GLU A 192 -14.05 4.63 -0.27
N GLU A 193 -14.31 4.30 -1.54
CA GLU A 193 -15.45 3.42 -1.87
C GLU A 193 -15.28 2.05 -1.21
N ALA A 194 -14.10 1.44 -1.26
CA ALA A 194 -13.83 0.17 -0.58
C ALA A 194 -14.00 0.29 0.94
N ALA A 195 -13.53 1.35 1.56
CA ALA A 195 -13.76 1.64 2.97
C ALA A 195 -15.26 1.73 3.30
N ALA A 196 -16.04 2.41 2.47
CA ALA A 196 -17.49 2.52 2.60
C ALA A 196 -18.21 1.16 2.43
N LYS A 197 -17.63 0.20 1.70
CA LYS A 197 -18.11 -1.19 1.61
C LYS A 197 -17.84 -2.00 2.89
N GLY A 198 -17.05 -1.46 3.81
CA GLY A 198 -16.79 -2.06 5.12
C GLY A 198 -15.48 -2.83 5.22
N PHE A 199 -14.53 -2.63 4.30
CA PHE A 199 -13.17 -3.10 4.50
C PHE A 199 -12.54 -2.39 5.71
N ASN A 200 -11.79 -3.14 6.51
CA ASN A 200 -11.13 -2.64 7.72
C ASN A 200 -9.80 -1.93 7.40
N GLU A 201 -9.22 -2.27 6.27
CA GLU A 201 -7.90 -1.80 5.85
C GLU A 201 -7.82 -1.67 4.32
N ILE A 202 -7.12 -0.63 3.89
CA ILE A 202 -6.74 -0.43 2.49
C ILE A 202 -5.25 -0.71 2.34
N GLN A 203 -4.91 -1.65 1.46
CA GLN A 203 -3.54 -2.03 1.14
C GLN A 203 -3.19 -1.59 -0.28
N PHE A 204 -2.26 -0.63 -0.38
CA PHE A 204 -1.75 -0.14 -1.66
C PHE A 204 -0.59 -1.02 -2.13
N ASP A 205 -0.80 -1.74 -3.24
CA ASP A 205 0.25 -2.48 -3.93
C ASP A 205 0.68 -1.74 -5.21
N TYR A 206 1.84 -2.08 -5.77
CA TYR A 206 2.46 -1.34 -6.89
C TYR A 206 2.55 0.18 -6.61
N VAL A 207 2.69 0.53 -5.33
CA VAL A 207 2.90 1.90 -4.86
C VAL A 207 4.38 2.27 -5.05
N ARG A 208 4.75 2.39 -6.31
CA ARG A 208 6.13 2.58 -6.77
C ARG A 208 6.21 3.09 -8.20
N PHE A 209 7.39 3.54 -8.58
CA PHE A 209 7.70 3.86 -9.97
C PHE A 209 8.00 2.59 -10.78
N PRO A 210 7.78 2.63 -12.12
CA PRO A 210 8.08 1.51 -13.00
C PRO A 210 9.59 1.21 -13.06
N THR A 211 9.92 -0.10 -13.15
CA THR A 211 11.31 -0.59 -13.26
C THR A 211 11.54 -1.40 -14.52
N ASP A 212 10.47 -1.74 -15.23
CA ASP A 212 10.47 -2.70 -16.32
C ASP A 212 10.27 -2.00 -17.67
N GLY A 213 10.98 -2.45 -18.70
CA GLY A 213 10.98 -1.78 -19.99
C GLY A 213 12.08 -0.72 -20.14
N ASN A 214 11.95 0.15 -21.15
CA ASN A 214 12.93 1.22 -21.40
C ASN A 214 12.67 2.44 -20.51
N VAL A 215 13.13 2.37 -19.27
CA VAL A 215 12.96 3.45 -18.27
C VAL A 215 13.75 4.72 -18.61
N LYS A 216 14.72 4.65 -19.54
CA LYS A 216 15.56 5.82 -19.91
C LYS A 216 14.80 6.87 -20.72
N ILE A 217 13.71 6.47 -21.36
CA ILE A 217 12.87 7.39 -22.15
C ILE A 217 11.66 7.90 -21.39
N ILE A 218 11.55 7.62 -20.09
CA ILE A 218 10.43 8.12 -19.27
C ILE A 218 10.58 9.64 -19.10
N ASP A 219 9.47 10.32 -19.27
CA ASP A 219 9.28 11.73 -18.96
C ASP A 219 8.12 11.86 -17.97
N TYR A 220 8.44 12.30 -16.76
CA TYR A 220 7.43 12.55 -15.71
C TYR A 220 6.88 13.99 -15.76
N GLY A 221 7.36 14.82 -16.67
CA GLY A 221 6.91 16.20 -16.83
C GLY A 221 7.33 17.11 -15.67
N THR A 222 6.72 18.30 -15.64
CA THR A 222 7.04 19.35 -14.65
C THR A 222 6.62 18.99 -13.23
N SER A 223 5.67 18.07 -13.03
CA SER A 223 5.24 17.59 -11.71
C SER A 223 6.35 16.89 -10.92
N ALA A 224 7.40 16.43 -11.61
CA ALA A 224 8.59 15.82 -10.99
C ALA A 224 9.64 16.84 -10.52
N ALA A 225 9.49 18.13 -10.86
CA ALA A 225 10.51 19.14 -10.60
C ALA A 225 10.75 19.33 -9.10
N GLY A 226 12.01 19.17 -8.68
CA GLY A 226 12.43 19.38 -7.29
C GLY A 226 11.98 18.31 -6.28
N LYS A 227 11.40 17.20 -6.74
CA LYS A 227 10.90 16.12 -5.88
C LYS A 227 11.55 14.79 -6.22
N SER A 228 12.07 14.09 -5.21
CA SER A 228 12.55 12.72 -5.35
C SER A 228 11.38 11.73 -5.51
N LYS A 229 11.68 10.53 -6.00
CA LYS A 229 10.67 9.46 -6.09
C LYS A 229 10.18 9.00 -4.71
N ALA A 230 11.08 8.95 -3.74
CA ALA A 230 10.73 8.57 -2.36
C ALA A 230 9.77 9.58 -1.72
N GLU A 231 9.98 10.87 -1.94
CA GLU A 231 9.06 11.92 -1.49
C GLU A 231 7.69 11.79 -2.15
N ALA A 232 7.62 11.56 -3.46
CA ALA A 232 6.34 11.41 -4.17
C ALA A 232 5.52 10.21 -3.64
N ILE A 233 6.17 9.07 -3.39
CA ILE A 233 5.49 7.88 -2.83
C ILE A 233 5.05 8.13 -1.39
N ALA A 234 5.90 8.72 -0.55
CA ALA A 234 5.57 9.06 0.83
C ALA A 234 4.40 10.06 0.92
N GLU A 235 4.39 11.09 0.06
CA GLU A 235 3.30 12.06 0.01
C GLU A 235 1.98 11.43 -0.46
N PHE A 236 2.01 10.56 -1.48
CA PHE A 236 0.81 9.82 -1.91
C PHE A 236 0.24 8.99 -0.76
N LEU A 237 1.08 8.23 -0.07
CA LEU A 237 0.65 7.39 1.05
C LEU A 237 0.11 8.22 2.22
N SER A 238 0.77 9.34 2.54
CA SER A 238 0.30 10.28 3.56
C SER A 238 -1.05 10.90 3.18
N TYR A 239 -1.22 11.29 1.92
CA TYR A 239 -2.48 11.81 1.39
C TYR A 239 -3.62 10.79 1.49
N GLY A 240 -3.37 9.55 1.05
CA GLY A 240 -4.35 8.47 1.17
C GLY A 240 -4.70 8.18 2.64
N ARG A 241 -3.69 8.13 3.51
CA ARG A 241 -3.90 7.90 4.94
C ARG A 241 -4.70 9.02 5.60
N GLU A 242 -4.42 10.28 5.28
CA GLU A 242 -5.18 11.42 5.83
C GLU A 242 -6.68 11.34 5.48
N ARG A 243 -7.02 10.92 4.26
CA ARG A 243 -8.41 10.77 3.83
C ARG A 243 -9.07 9.55 4.49
N LEU A 244 -8.40 8.40 4.47
CA LEU A 244 -8.94 7.11 4.92
C LEU A 244 -9.04 7.00 6.45
N SER A 245 -8.15 7.63 7.21
CA SER A 245 -8.23 7.64 8.66
C SER A 245 -9.51 8.30 9.19
N LYS A 246 -10.02 9.31 8.48
CA LYS A 246 -11.31 9.96 8.78
C LYS A 246 -12.50 9.00 8.65
N MET A 247 -12.34 7.91 7.90
CA MET A 247 -13.31 6.83 7.76
C MET A 247 -13.07 5.68 8.76
N GLY A 248 -12.07 5.78 9.61
CA GLY A 248 -11.73 4.76 10.58
C GLY A 248 -11.09 3.51 9.94
N VAL A 249 -10.32 3.66 8.87
CA VAL A 249 -9.72 2.58 8.09
C VAL A 249 -8.19 2.65 8.17
N VAL A 250 -7.56 1.49 8.40
CA VAL A 250 -6.10 1.34 8.43
C VAL A 250 -5.53 1.42 7.02
N VAL A 251 -4.34 2.01 6.87
CA VAL A 251 -3.64 2.09 5.59
C VAL A 251 -2.35 1.29 5.64
N SER A 252 -2.18 0.39 4.67
CA SER A 252 -0.96 -0.38 4.49
C SER A 252 -0.38 -0.24 3.08
N ALA A 253 0.92 -0.56 2.95
CA ALA A 253 1.62 -0.51 1.68
C ALA A 253 2.46 -1.77 1.46
N ASP A 254 2.31 -2.38 0.28
CA ASP A 254 3.17 -3.47 -0.16
C ASP A 254 4.48 -2.91 -0.73
N VAL A 255 5.58 -3.44 -0.26
CA VAL A 255 6.91 -3.04 -0.71
C VAL A 255 7.75 -4.25 -1.11
N PHE A 256 8.74 -4.06 -1.98
CA PHE A 256 9.65 -5.14 -2.29
C PHE A 256 10.40 -5.61 -1.05
N GLY A 257 10.63 -6.93 -0.94
CA GLY A 257 11.36 -7.51 0.19
C GLY A 257 12.76 -6.89 0.40
N LEU A 258 13.44 -6.49 -0.67
CA LEU A 258 14.75 -5.84 -0.58
C LEU A 258 14.72 -4.44 0.06
N VAL A 259 13.57 -3.77 0.10
CA VAL A 259 13.39 -2.47 0.80
C VAL A 259 13.76 -2.58 2.28
N THR A 260 13.57 -3.76 2.87
CA THR A 260 13.94 -4.04 4.28
C THR A 260 15.41 -3.74 4.58
N SER A 261 16.31 -3.95 3.61
CA SER A 261 17.76 -3.81 3.76
C SER A 261 18.41 -2.75 2.86
N ALA A 262 17.70 -2.28 1.82
CA ALA A 262 18.18 -1.20 0.98
C ALA A 262 18.24 0.12 1.75
N THR A 263 19.32 0.90 1.57
CA THR A 263 19.51 2.21 2.22
C THR A 263 19.06 3.37 1.34
N ASP A 264 18.67 3.09 0.09
CA ASP A 264 18.12 4.02 -0.87
C ASP A 264 16.66 3.65 -1.22
N ASP A 265 16.06 4.37 -2.16
CA ASP A 265 14.71 4.12 -2.66
C ASP A 265 14.62 3.08 -3.78
N MET A 266 15.71 2.34 -4.04
CA MET A 266 15.85 1.35 -5.11
C MET A 266 15.49 1.90 -6.50
N ARG A 267 15.53 3.21 -6.70
CA ARG A 267 15.08 3.95 -7.89
C ARG A 267 13.58 3.80 -8.21
N ILE A 268 12.81 3.27 -7.27
CA ILE A 268 11.36 3.04 -7.42
C ILE A 268 10.53 3.87 -6.45
N GLY A 269 11.17 4.68 -5.61
CA GLY A 269 10.50 5.49 -4.60
C GLY A 269 10.17 4.73 -3.31
N GLN A 270 10.55 3.47 -3.17
CA GLN A 270 10.31 2.71 -1.95
C GLN A 270 11.50 2.83 -0.98
N HIS A 271 11.44 3.82 -0.09
CA HIS A 271 12.37 4.02 1.00
C HIS A 271 11.70 3.68 2.33
N LEU A 272 12.27 2.75 3.10
CA LEU A 272 11.60 2.15 4.26
C LEU A 272 11.12 3.18 5.27
N GLU A 273 12.00 4.08 5.70
CA GLU A 273 11.70 5.07 6.74
C GLU A 273 10.67 6.12 6.27
N SER A 274 10.73 6.53 5.00
CA SER A 274 9.74 7.47 4.43
C SER A 274 8.35 6.84 4.38
N ILE A 275 8.25 5.56 3.98
CA ILE A 275 6.99 4.83 3.98
C ILE A 275 6.49 4.59 5.41
N ALA A 276 7.39 4.26 6.35
CA ALA A 276 7.02 4.01 7.75
C ALA A 276 6.40 5.23 8.45
N ARG A 277 6.72 6.46 7.99
CA ARG A 277 6.05 7.69 8.46
C ARG A 277 4.68 7.90 7.83
N SER A 278 4.43 7.31 6.67
CA SER A 278 3.29 7.64 5.81
C SER A 278 2.13 6.64 5.90
N VAL A 279 2.34 5.45 6.47
CA VAL A 279 1.32 4.39 6.60
C VAL A 279 1.22 3.84 8.02
N ASP A 280 0.19 3.03 8.27
CA ASP A 280 0.00 2.33 9.54
C ASP A 280 0.72 0.98 9.56
N VAL A 281 0.81 0.32 8.41
CA VAL A 281 1.41 -1.00 8.26
C VAL A 281 2.26 -1.04 6.98
N ILE A 282 3.45 -1.62 7.07
CA ILE A 282 4.29 -1.92 5.91
C ILE A 282 4.29 -3.44 5.69
N CYS A 283 4.03 -3.85 4.45
CA CYS A 283 3.95 -5.25 4.07
C CYS A 283 5.09 -5.61 3.09
N PRO A 284 6.30 -5.93 3.56
CA PRO A 284 7.38 -6.33 2.68
C PRO A 284 7.14 -7.73 2.10
N MET A 285 7.32 -7.88 0.79
CA MET A 285 7.18 -9.13 0.06
C MET A 285 8.46 -9.95 0.17
N VAL A 286 8.65 -10.63 1.31
CA VAL A 286 9.88 -11.35 1.65
C VAL A 286 9.84 -12.80 1.15
N TYR A 287 9.59 -13.00 -0.14
CA TYR A 287 9.58 -14.31 -0.75
C TYR A 287 11.00 -14.83 -0.96
N PRO A 288 11.44 -15.93 -0.32
CA PRO A 288 12.80 -16.42 -0.44
C PRO A 288 13.25 -16.66 -1.90
N SER A 289 12.36 -17.11 -2.76
CA SER A 289 12.62 -17.32 -4.18
C SER A 289 12.94 -16.04 -4.98
N HIS A 290 12.66 -14.86 -4.43
CA HIS A 290 12.89 -13.56 -5.07
C HIS A 290 14.22 -12.91 -4.65
N TYR A 291 14.95 -13.55 -3.76
CA TYR A 291 16.29 -13.09 -3.37
C TYR A 291 17.36 -13.76 -4.23
N GLY A 292 18.31 -12.95 -4.67
CA GLY A 292 19.45 -13.44 -5.46
C GLY A 292 20.42 -14.31 -4.63
N LYS A 293 21.15 -15.19 -5.29
CA LYS A 293 22.20 -16.01 -4.66
C LYS A 293 23.15 -15.12 -3.86
N GLY A 294 23.51 -15.54 -2.65
CA GLY A 294 24.36 -14.77 -1.75
C GLY A 294 23.67 -13.71 -0.91
N SER A 295 22.35 -13.46 -1.10
CA SER A 295 21.61 -12.53 -0.24
C SER A 295 21.73 -12.95 1.22
N TYR A 296 22.08 -11.98 2.08
CA TYR A 296 22.34 -12.19 3.52
C TYR A 296 23.36 -13.31 3.85
N GLY A 297 24.27 -13.61 2.91
CA GLY A 297 25.26 -14.70 3.05
C GLY A 297 24.69 -16.10 2.77
N VAL A 298 23.47 -16.19 2.24
CA VAL A 298 22.80 -17.46 1.92
C VAL A 298 23.03 -17.80 0.44
N ALA A 299 23.70 -18.94 0.18
CA ALA A 299 24.05 -19.35 -1.18
C ALA A 299 22.83 -19.57 -2.08
N GLU A 300 21.79 -20.22 -1.56
CA GLU A 300 20.55 -20.55 -2.27
C GLU A 300 19.36 -20.10 -1.40
N PRO A 301 18.89 -18.83 -1.53
CA PRO A 301 17.85 -18.26 -0.67
C PRO A 301 16.55 -19.06 -0.63
N ASP A 302 16.07 -19.60 -1.75
CA ASP A 302 14.85 -20.40 -1.81
C ASP A 302 14.91 -21.68 -0.94
N PHE A 303 16.11 -22.18 -0.65
CA PHE A 303 16.32 -23.36 0.20
C PHE A 303 16.38 -23.06 1.69
N GLU A 304 16.50 -21.80 2.08
CA GLU A 304 16.68 -21.35 3.47
C GLU A 304 15.61 -20.30 3.88
N PRO A 305 14.30 -20.64 3.78
CA PRO A 305 13.21 -19.68 3.95
C PRO A 305 13.25 -18.99 5.33
N TYR A 306 13.56 -19.72 6.40
CA TYR A 306 13.69 -19.14 7.72
C TYR A 306 14.74 -18.02 7.76
N LYS A 307 15.95 -18.29 7.24
CA LYS A 307 17.06 -17.34 7.32
C LYS A 307 16.77 -16.07 6.54
N ILE A 308 16.16 -16.20 5.35
CA ILE A 308 15.83 -15.03 4.53
C ILE A 308 14.78 -14.16 5.20
N VAL A 309 13.69 -14.76 5.67
CA VAL A 309 12.60 -14.01 6.32
C VAL A 309 13.10 -13.39 7.64
N ASN A 310 13.73 -14.17 8.51
CA ASN A 310 14.24 -13.66 9.78
C ASN A 310 15.20 -12.48 9.56
N ARG A 311 16.16 -12.61 8.62
CA ARG A 311 17.15 -11.56 8.38
C ARG A 311 16.51 -10.30 7.82
N SER A 312 15.63 -10.44 6.83
CA SER A 312 14.89 -9.30 6.25
C SER A 312 14.09 -8.55 7.30
N MET A 313 13.32 -9.28 8.09
CA MET A 313 12.42 -8.70 9.08
C MET A 313 13.18 -8.10 10.26
N SER A 314 14.24 -8.74 10.75
CA SER A 314 15.08 -8.20 11.82
C SER A 314 15.76 -6.89 11.44
N ILE A 315 16.24 -6.78 10.18
CA ILE A 315 16.82 -5.53 9.67
C ILE A 315 15.75 -4.44 9.60
N ALA A 316 14.59 -4.72 9.00
CA ALA A 316 13.51 -3.74 8.90
C ALA A 316 13.02 -3.28 10.28
N LYS A 317 12.85 -4.23 11.22
CA LYS A 317 12.44 -3.92 12.61
C LYS A 317 13.45 -3.01 13.30
N GLY A 318 14.74 -3.33 13.22
CA GLY A 318 15.79 -2.49 13.81
C GLY A 318 15.82 -1.08 13.23
N ARG A 319 15.63 -0.94 11.91
CA ARG A 319 15.57 0.37 11.25
C ARG A 319 14.36 1.20 11.70
N ILE A 320 13.17 0.59 11.75
CA ILE A 320 11.96 1.29 12.20
C ILE A 320 12.05 1.63 13.69
N ASP A 321 12.59 0.73 14.52
CA ASP A 321 12.76 0.99 15.95
C ASP A 321 13.76 2.13 16.23
N ALA A 322 14.75 2.31 15.38
CA ALA A 322 15.74 3.39 15.47
C ALA A 322 15.22 4.76 15.04
N MET A 323 14.00 4.86 14.48
CA MET A 323 13.40 6.14 14.10
C MET A 323 13.00 6.92 15.37
N GLU A 324 13.62 8.09 15.60
CA GLU A 324 13.44 8.85 16.85
C GLU A 324 12.35 9.93 16.77
N ASP A 325 12.09 10.47 15.57
CA ASP A 325 11.25 11.66 15.34
C ASP A 325 9.81 11.34 14.92
N VAL A 326 9.31 10.18 15.33
CA VAL A 326 7.96 9.74 14.98
C VAL A 326 7.14 9.40 16.22
N SER A 327 5.99 10.02 16.35
CA SER A 327 5.03 9.72 17.42
C SER A 327 4.46 8.31 17.33
N ARG A 328 4.48 7.72 16.11
CA ARG A 328 3.99 6.38 15.83
C ARG A 328 4.86 5.69 14.77
N LYS A 329 5.17 4.44 14.99
CA LYS A 329 5.94 3.59 14.06
C LYS A 329 5.00 2.64 13.35
N ALA A 330 5.13 2.52 12.04
CA ALA A 330 4.37 1.54 11.27
C ALA A 330 4.64 0.12 11.75
N VAL A 331 3.59 -0.70 11.74
CA VAL A 331 3.71 -2.14 12.04
C VAL A 331 4.30 -2.85 10.82
N LEU A 332 5.18 -3.81 11.04
CA LEU A 332 5.70 -4.69 9.99
C LEU A 332 4.86 -5.96 9.90
N ARG A 333 4.36 -6.25 8.69
CA ARG A 333 3.56 -7.43 8.38
C ARG A 333 4.00 -8.01 7.03
N PRO A 334 4.95 -8.97 7.02
CA PRO A 334 5.48 -9.50 5.78
C PRO A 334 4.45 -10.31 5.00
N TRP A 335 4.56 -10.27 3.67
CA TRP A 335 4.04 -11.28 2.79
C TRP A 335 5.02 -12.45 2.74
N LEU A 336 4.54 -13.67 3.02
CA LEU A 336 5.30 -14.90 3.05
C LEU A 336 4.94 -15.79 1.86
N GLN A 337 5.92 -16.56 1.37
CA GLN A 337 5.78 -17.42 0.21
C GLN A 337 5.04 -18.71 0.56
N ASP A 338 3.85 -18.91 0.00
CA ASP A 338 3.13 -20.19 0.06
C ASP A 338 2.94 -20.75 -1.36
N PHE A 339 4.04 -20.84 -2.10
CA PHE A 339 4.09 -21.43 -3.44
C PHE A 339 5.47 -22.00 -3.73
N THR A 340 5.54 -22.97 -4.65
CA THR A 340 6.80 -23.52 -5.18
C THR A 340 7.24 -22.72 -6.40
N ALA A 341 8.44 -22.13 -6.38
CA ALA A 341 9.00 -21.32 -7.45
C ALA A 341 9.63 -22.18 -8.56
N SER A 342 8.85 -23.05 -9.19
CA SER A 342 9.31 -24.03 -10.17
C SER A 342 9.89 -23.43 -11.47
N TYR A 343 9.83 -22.12 -11.64
CA TYR A 343 10.45 -21.38 -12.74
C TYR A 343 11.95 -21.12 -12.52
N LEU A 344 12.46 -21.32 -11.29
CA LEU A 344 13.89 -21.26 -11.00
C LEU A 344 14.59 -22.51 -11.49
N GLU A 345 15.85 -22.36 -11.95
CA GLU A 345 16.69 -23.50 -12.36
C GLU A 345 16.84 -24.52 -11.22
N ARG A 346 17.02 -24.01 -9.99
CA ARG A 346 17.03 -24.79 -8.75
C ARG A 346 16.03 -24.18 -7.80
N TYR A 347 15.09 -24.96 -7.36
CA TYR A 347 14.04 -24.52 -6.43
C TYR A 347 13.78 -25.57 -5.35
N LYS A 348 13.26 -25.10 -4.22
CA LYS A 348 12.77 -25.96 -3.16
C LYS A 348 11.26 -26.13 -3.30
N ARG A 349 10.77 -27.35 -3.09
CA ARG A 349 9.34 -27.58 -3.00
C ARG A 349 8.85 -27.07 -1.64
N TYR A 350 7.93 -26.13 -1.67
CA TYR A 350 7.33 -25.55 -0.47
C TYR A 350 6.15 -26.38 -0.02
N GLY A 351 6.18 -26.76 1.25
CA GLY A 351 5.14 -27.49 1.97
C GLY A 351 5.00 -26.96 3.39
N PRO A 352 4.34 -27.73 4.30
CA PRO A 352 4.08 -27.26 5.67
C PRO A 352 5.32 -26.79 6.42
N ALA A 353 6.45 -27.46 6.28
CA ALA A 353 7.68 -27.11 6.98
C ALA A 353 8.26 -25.78 6.52
N GLU A 354 8.29 -25.52 5.21
CA GLU A 354 8.85 -24.30 4.64
C GLU A 354 7.97 -23.08 4.91
N VAL A 355 6.64 -23.23 4.86
CA VAL A 355 5.71 -22.15 5.18
C VAL A 355 5.74 -21.83 6.67
N ARG A 356 5.70 -22.86 7.54
CA ARG A 356 5.81 -22.67 9.00
C ARG A 356 7.13 -22.02 9.39
N ALA A 357 8.26 -22.43 8.80
CA ALA A 357 9.56 -21.82 9.06
C ALA A 357 9.60 -20.30 8.77
N GLN A 358 8.86 -19.83 7.77
CA GLN A 358 8.75 -18.39 7.49
C GLN A 358 7.90 -17.67 8.56
N ILE A 359 6.81 -18.28 9.01
CA ILE A 359 5.96 -17.73 10.08
C ILE A 359 6.76 -17.63 11.38
N ASP A 360 7.46 -18.69 11.76
CA ASP A 360 8.30 -18.71 12.97
C ASP A 360 9.42 -17.68 12.88
N ALA A 361 10.07 -17.55 11.71
CA ALA A 361 11.08 -16.54 11.45
C ALA A 361 10.55 -15.10 11.60
N THR A 362 9.26 -14.88 11.26
CA THR A 362 8.59 -13.59 11.47
C THR A 362 8.43 -13.28 12.95
N TYR A 363 7.98 -14.26 13.74
CA TYR A 363 7.86 -14.12 15.20
C TYR A 363 9.22 -13.88 15.87
N ASP A 364 10.23 -14.65 15.50
CA ASP A 364 11.60 -14.53 16.06
C ASP A 364 12.26 -13.19 15.67
N ALA A 365 11.83 -12.54 14.58
CA ALA A 365 12.23 -11.19 14.21
C ALA A 365 11.44 -10.09 14.95
N GLY A 366 10.50 -10.45 15.83
CA GLY A 366 9.70 -9.53 16.64
C GLY A 366 8.48 -8.95 15.94
N SER A 367 7.98 -9.59 14.88
CA SER A 367 6.69 -9.27 14.23
C SER A 367 5.65 -10.34 14.57
N GLU A 368 4.43 -9.91 14.91
CA GLU A 368 3.33 -10.81 15.29
C GLU A 368 2.31 -11.02 14.16
N GLU A 369 2.50 -10.33 13.03
CA GLU A 369 1.58 -10.28 11.90
C GLU A 369 2.26 -10.78 10.63
N TRP A 370 1.48 -11.43 9.78
CA TRP A 370 1.95 -11.93 8.49
C TRP A 370 0.79 -12.21 7.53
N LEU A 371 1.11 -12.27 6.24
CA LEU A 371 0.19 -12.63 5.17
C LEU A 371 0.82 -13.74 4.32
N LEU A 372 0.03 -14.73 3.91
CA LEU A 372 0.47 -15.77 2.97
C LEU A 372 0.07 -15.39 1.54
N TRP A 373 1.04 -15.45 0.64
CA TRP A 373 0.85 -15.24 -0.78
C TRP A 373 0.87 -16.54 -1.56
N ASN A 374 -0.23 -16.81 -2.27
CA ASN A 374 -0.32 -17.82 -3.32
C ASN A 374 -1.24 -17.28 -4.42
N ALA A 375 -0.71 -17.06 -5.62
CA ALA A 375 -1.48 -16.51 -6.74
C ALA A 375 -2.64 -17.43 -7.17
N GLY A 376 -2.53 -18.75 -6.95
CA GLY A 376 -3.59 -19.73 -7.18
C GLY A 376 -4.63 -19.83 -6.07
N ASN A 377 -4.43 -19.10 -4.96
CA ASN A 377 -5.25 -19.17 -3.74
C ASN A 377 -5.41 -20.62 -3.21
N VAL A 378 -4.31 -21.36 -3.20
CA VAL A 378 -4.21 -22.70 -2.61
C VAL A 378 -3.19 -22.65 -1.50
N PHE A 379 -3.65 -22.68 -0.25
CA PHE A 379 -2.79 -22.48 0.91
C PHE A 379 -2.45 -23.79 1.61
N THR A 380 -1.26 -23.84 2.16
CA THR A 380 -0.70 -25.01 2.85
C THR A 380 -1.25 -25.11 4.28
N SER A 381 -2.45 -25.67 4.44
CA SER A 381 -3.16 -25.78 5.72
C SER A 381 -2.36 -26.48 6.80
N GLY A 382 -1.51 -27.46 6.44
CA GLY A 382 -0.64 -28.17 7.39
C GLY A 382 0.46 -27.30 8.03
N ALA A 383 0.67 -26.07 7.55
CA ALA A 383 1.57 -25.10 8.14
C ALA A 383 0.90 -24.24 9.22
N LEU A 384 -0.42 -24.22 9.27
CA LEU A 384 -1.22 -23.37 10.15
C LEU A 384 -1.55 -24.11 11.46
N LEU A 385 -1.48 -23.40 12.57
CA LEU A 385 -1.91 -23.93 13.86
C LEU A 385 -3.44 -24.04 13.86
N LYS A 386 -3.96 -25.04 14.53
CA LYS A 386 -5.41 -25.17 14.77
C LYS A 386 -5.79 -24.29 15.96
N GLU A 387 -6.93 -23.64 15.85
CA GLU A 387 -7.62 -23.05 17.01
C GLU A 387 -8.37 -24.10 17.83
#